data_654c332c888b5e2f5be3850dbafb5b37
#
_entry.id   654c332c888b5e2f5be3850dbafb5b37
#
_cell.length_a   1.000
_cell.length_b   1.000
_cell.length_c   1.000
_cell.angle_alpha   90.00
_cell.angle_beta   90.00
_cell.angle_gamma   90.00
#
_symmetry.space_group_name_H-M   'P 1'
#
loop_
_entity.id
_entity.type
_entity.pdbx_description
1 polymer ?
#
loop_
_entity_poly.entity_id
_entity_poly.type
_entity_poly.pdbx_seq_one_letter_code
_entity_poly.pdbx_strand_id
1 'polypeptide(L)'
;MIGRKLFCFFAACMVESCQKSKVCEKMQIRTISPEETEAVGRKIAAKLLPGDIIAYYGDLGAGKTAFTRGLAAGLGVTEQVTSPTYTIVNEYLSGRMPLFHFDMYRLDSADDLFDIGWEDYLARGGVCAVEWSENVEEALSGAIRITISKDPADENVRTITIEGGERFANLGL
;
A
#
# COMPACT_ATOMS: atom_id res chain seq x y z
N MET A 1 64.29 33.58 -12.23
CA MET A 1 63.19 34.56 -12.13
C MET A 1 61.89 33.76 -12.05
N ILE A 2 61.50 33.48 -10.90
CA ILE A 2 60.29 33.86 -10.17
C ILE A 2 59.00 33.50 -10.94
N GLY A 3 58.44 32.33 -10.64
CA GLY A 3 57.10 31.90 -11.00
C GLY A 3 56.36 31.44 -9.75
N ARG A 4 55.44 32.26 -9.29
CA ARG A 4 54.65 32.08 -8.06
C ARG A 4 53.71 30.89 -8.14
N LYS A 5 53.85 29.95 -7.18
CA LYS A 5 52.86 28.95 -6.84
C LYS A 5 51.65 29.64 -6.23
N LEU A 6 50.50 29.57 -6.92
CA LEU A 6 49.22 29.94 -6.37
C LEU A 6 48.57 28.69 -5.74
N PHE A 7 48.59 28.66 -4.42
CA PHE A 7 47.88 27.67 -3.62
C PHE A 7 46.39 27.96 -3.68
N CYS A 8 45.65 27.18 -4.43
CA CYS A 8 44.18 27.19 -4.33
C CYS A 8 43.75 26.17 -3.28
N PHE A 9 43.48 26.68 -2.09
CA PHE A 9 42.77 25.94 -1.03
C PHE A 9 41.33 25.76 -1.47
N PHE A 10 40.99 24.61 -2.05
CA PHE A 10 39.60 24.20 -2.17
C PHE A 10 39.25 23.55 -0.85
N ALA A 11 38.48 24.32 -0.06
CA ALA A 11 37.81 23.81 1.10
C ALA A 11 36.88 22.66 0.65
N ALA A 12 37.19 21.46 1.13
CA ALA A 12 36.30 20.33 1.04
C ALA A 12 35.05 20.67 1.87
N CYS A 13 34.03 21.17 1.18
CA CYS A 13 32.69 21.22 1.74
C CYS A 13 32.25 19.77 1.90
N MET A 14 32.36 19.25 3.10
CA MET A 14 31.71 18.03 3.51
C MET A 14 30.19 18.29 3.37
N VAL A 15 29.63 17.84 2.27
CA VAL A 15 28.20 17.63 2.17
C VAL A 15 27.93 16.38 3.01
N GLU A 16 27.74 16.58 4.30
CA GLU A 16 27.04 15.62 5.11
C GLU A 16 25.65 15.49 4.49
N SER A 17 25.50 14.46 3.67
CA SER A 17 24.18 13.97 3.28
C SER A 17 23.45 13.57 4.57
N CYS A 18 22.69 14.50 5.10
CA CYS A 18 21.68 14.22 6.11
C CYS A 18 20.71 13.21 5.48
N GLN A 19 21.04 11.95 5.56
CA GLN A 19 20.07 10.88 5.45
C GLN A 19 19.13 11.05 6.65
N LYS A 20 18.15 11.95 6.49
CA LYS A 20 16.93 11.85 7.26
C LYS A 20 16.37 10.46 6.95
N SER A 21 16.65 9.51 7.85
CA SER A 21 15.86 8.30 7.94
C SER A 21 14.40 8.78 7.98
N LYS A 22 13.67 8.56 6.88
CA LYS A 22 12.22 8.72 6.89
C LYS A 22 11.75 7.75 7.96
N VAL A 23 11.42 8.27 9.13
CA VAL A 23 10.68 7.53 10.13
C VAL A 23 9.40 7.15 9.41
N CYS A 24 9.27 5.88 9.06
CA CYS A 24 8.04 5.35 8.49
C CYS A 24 7.02 5.43 9.62
N GLU A 25 6.18 6.47 9.60
CA GLU A 25 5.14 6.62 10.59
C GLU A 25 4.21 5.42 10.47
N LYS A 26 4.20 4.62 11.53
CA LYS A 26 3.42 3.40 11.66
C LYS A 26 2.21 3.68 12.52
N MET A 27 1.02 3.57 11.96
CA MET A 27 -0.24 3.69 12.67
C MET A 27 -0.80 2.30 12.97
N GLN A 28 -1.28 2.08 14.18
CA GLN A 28 -2.00 0.86 14.56
C GLN A 28 -3.42 1.18 15.00
N ILE A 29 -4.36 0.39 14.50
CA ILE A 29 -5.79 0.51 14.78
C ILE A 29 -6.31 -0.86 15.16
N ARG A 30 -7.06 -0.94 16.26
CA ARG A 30 -7.76 -2.15 16.66
C ARG A 30 -9.22 -2.06 16.22
N THR A 31 -9.72 -3.11 15.58
CA THR A 31 -11.12 -3.26 15.18
C THR A 31 -11.71 -4.52 15.79
N ILE A 32 -13.01 -4.51 16.10
CA ILE A 32 -13.70 -5.62 16.75
C ILE A 32 -14.78 -6.25 15.88
N SER A 33 -14.91 -5.77 14.64
CA SER A 33 -15.85 -6.33 13.67
C SER A 33 -15.37 -6.09 12.22
N PRO A 34 -15.93 -6.84 11.25
CA PRO A 34 -15.71 -6.57 9.83
C PRO A 34 -16.11 -5.15 9.42
N GLU A 35 -17.21 -4.63 9.95
CA GLU A 35 -17.74 -3.30 9.66
C GLU A 35 -16.78 -2.20 10.11
N GLU A 36 -16.14 -2.37 11.26
CA GLU A 36 -15.09 -1.46 11.73
C GLU A 36 -13.84 -1.54 10.82
N THR A 37 -13.46 -2.74 10.39
CA THR A 37 -12.37 -2.93 9.42
C THR A 37 -12.67 -2.22 8.10
N GLU A 38 -13.92 -2.32 7.59
CA GLU A 38 -14.39 -1.60 6.41
C GLU A 38 -14.38 -0.08 6.65
N ALA A 39 -14.75 0.38 7.85
CA ALA A 39 -14.73 1.81 8.18
C ALA A 39 -13.32 2.39 8.13
N VAL A 40 -12.30 1.65 8.58
CA VAL A 40 -10.89 2.03 8.42
C VAL A 40 -10.51 2.12 6.94
N GLY A 41 -10.85 1.13 6.13
CA GLY A 41 -10.62 1.13 4.69
C GLY A 41 -11.25 2.36 4.01
N ARG A 42 -12.48 2.73 4.40
CA ARG A 42 -13.16 3.92 3.87
C ARG A 42 -12.42 5.22 4.19
N LYS A 43 -11.85 5.34 5.39
CA LYS A 43 -11.04 6.52 5.76
C LYS A 43 -9.72 6.59 5.01
N ILE A 44 -9.06 5.44 4.79
CA ILE A 44 -7.86 5.36 3.94
C ILE A 44 -8.19 5.81 2.52
N ALA A 45 -9.31 5.34 1.96
CA ALA A 45 -9.73 5.70 0.60
C ALA A 45 -9.80 7.21 0.38
N ALA A 46 -10.24 7.99 1.37
CA ALA A 46 -10.30 9.45 1.29
C ALA A 46 -8.93 10.14 1.07
N LYS A 47 -7.85 9.43 1.40
CA LYS A 47 -6.47 9.91 1.28
C LYS A 47 -5.75 9.37 0.04
N LEU A 48 -6.34 8.42 -0.69
CA LEU A 48 -5.71 7.80 -1.86
C LEU A 48 -5.68 8.72 -3.06
N LEU A 49 -4.62 8.59 -3.82
CA LEU A 49 -4.36 9.29 -5.07
C LEU A 49 -4.29 8.28 -6.23
N PRO A 50 -4.55 8.73 -7.47
CA PRO A 50 -4.33 7.89 -8.65
C PRO A 50 -2.90 7.34 -8.70
N GLY A 51 -2.76 6.05 -8.96
CA GLY A 51 -1.48 5.35 -8.99
C GLY A 51 -0.99 4.82 -7.64
N ASP A 52 -1.74 5.04 -6.54
CA ASP A 52 -1.38 4.42 -5.27
C ASP A 52 -1.48 2.89 -5.34
N ILE A 53 -0.51 2.23 -4.73
CA ILE A 53 -0.48 0.79 -4.53
C ILE A 53 -0.68 0.52 -3.05
N ILE A 54 -1.60 -0.39 -2.72
CA ILE A 54 -1.83 -0.90 -1.38
C ILE A 54 -1.36 -2.34 -1.35
N ALA A 55 -0.37 -2.63 -0.53
CA ALA A 55 0.17 -3.95 -0.32
C ALA A 55 -0.38 -4.54 1.00
N TYR A 56 -1.20 -5.58 0.90
CA TYR A 56 -1.75 -6.27 2.06
C TYR A 56 -0.89 -7.44 2.51
N TYR A 57 -0.68 -7.50 3.81
CA TYR A 57 -0.02 -8.59 4.52
C TYR A 57 -0.95 -9.16 5.59
N GLY A 58 -0.88 -10.45 5.81
CA GLY A 58 -1.68 -11.14 6.82
C GLY A 58 -2.30 -12.44 6.30
N ASP A 59 -2.55 -13.34 7.24
CA ASP A 59 -3.01 -14.71 7.00
C ASP A 59 -4.35 -14.80 6.27
N LEU A 60 -4.71 -16.01 5.86
CA LEU A 60 -6.03 -16.31 5.32
C LEU A 60 -7.13 -15.93 6.33
N GLY A 61 -8.14 -15.21 5.83
CA GLY A 61 -9.24 -14.72 6.65
C GLY A 61 -8.86 -13.60 7.64
N ALA A 62 -7.70 -12.95 7.48
CA ALA A 62 -7.32 -11.80 8.30
C ALA A 62 -8.24 -10.59 8.13
N GLY A 63 -8.92 -10.46 6.98
CA GLY A 63 -9.83 -9.36 6.71
C GLY A 63 -9.39 -8.44 5.57
N LYS A 64 -8.44 -8.86 4.73
CA LYS A 64 -7.93 -8.08 3.59
C LYS A 64 -9.06 -7.67 2.64
N THR A 65 -9.90 -8.62 2.25
CA THR A 65 -11.08 -8.35 1.40
C THR A 65 -12.13 -7.45 2.08
N ALA A 66 -12.32 -7.58 3.41
CA ALA A 66 -13.20 -6.66 4.16
C ALA A 66 -12.65 -5.24 4.13
N PHE A 67 -11.35 -5.08 4.34
CA PHE A 67 -10.70 -3.78 4.20
C PHE A 67 -10.86 -3.21 2.79
N THR A 68 -10.71 -4.03 1.74
CA THR A 68 -10.90 -3.63 0.34
C THR A 68 -12.35 -3.21 0.05
N ARG A 69 -13.37 -3.84 0.68
CA ARG A 69 -14.76 -3.35 0.61
C ARG A 69 -14.87 -1.93 1.16
N GLY A 70 -14.21 -1.66 2.26
CA GLY A 70 -14.12 -0.32 2.83
C GLY A 70 -13.46 0.70 1.89
N LEU A 71 -12.34 0.32 1.26
CA LEU A 71 -11.68 1.14 0.24
C LEU A 71 -12.63 1.44 -0.91
N ALA A 72 -13.25 0.42 -1.48
CA ALA A 72 -14.19 0.53 -2.58
C ALA A 72 -15.35 1.49 -2.25
N ALA A 73 -15.96 1.31 -1.08
CA ALA A 73 -17.01 2.20 -0.60
C ALA A 73 -16.54 3.65 -0.46
N GLY A 74 -15.32 3.86 0.04
CA GLY A 74 -14.72 5.19 0.18
C GLY A 74 -14.31 5.82 -1.16
N LEU A 75 -14.09 5.01 -2.19
CA LEU A 75 -13.86 5.45 -3.56
C LEU A 75 -15.17 5.70 -4.33
N GLY A 76 -16.33 5.32 -3.75
CA GLY A 76 -17.62 5.45 -4.40
C GLY A 76 -17.94 4.31 -5.38
N VAL A 77 -17.23 3.18 -5.28
CA VAL A 77 -17.53 1.96 -6.04
C VAL A 77 -18.90 1.42 -5.64
N THR A 78 -19.74 1.07 -6.63
CA THR A 78 -21.09 0.56 -6.43
C THR A 78 -21.21 -0.95 -6.65
N GLU A 79 -20.21 -1.56 -7.29
CA GLU A 79 -20.16 -3.00 -7.52
C GLU A 79 -19.88 -3.75 -6.22
N GLN A 80 -20.32 -5.00 -6.15
CA GLN A 80 -20.04 -5.88 -5.03
C GLN A 80 -18.58 -6.32 -5.06
N VAL A 81 -17.82 -5.95 -4.03
CA VAL A 81 -16.41 -6.36 -3.90
C VAL A 81 -16.30 -7.77 -3.34
N THR A 82 -15.63 -8.63 -4.10
CA THR A 82 -15.34 -10.03 -3.77
C THR A 82 -13.83 -10.29 -3.83
N SER A 83 -13.37 -11.37 -3.17
CA SER A 83 -11.97 -11.80 -3.30
C SER A 83 -11.69 -12.30 -4.72
N PRO A 84 -10.58 -11.88 -5.35
CA PRO A 84 -10.19 -12.33 -6.68
C PRO A 84 -9.34 -13.61 -6.68
N THR A 85 -9.42 -14.44 -5.64
CA THR A 85 -8.59 -15.67 -5.50
C THR A 85 -8.63 -16.59 -6.72
N TYR A 86 -9.73 -16.59 -7.46
CA TYR A 86 -9.87 -17.41 -8.69
C TYR A 86 -9.61 -16.62 -9.99
N THR A 87 -9.89 -15.33 -9.98
CA THR A 87 -9.77 -14.44 -11.15
C THR A 87 -8.43 -13.72 -11.23
N ILE A 88 -7.62 -13.79 -10.16
CA ILE A 88 -6.36 -13.08 -9.95
C ILE A 88 -6.57 -11.56 -9.81
N VAL A 89 -7.39 -10.95 -10.66
CA VAL A 89 -7.72 -9.53 -10.58
C VAL A 89 -9.22 -9.31 -10.79
N ASN A 90 -9.80 -8.43 -9.99
CA ASN A 90 -11.13 -7.85 -10.19
C ASN A 90 -10.99 -6.35 -10.41
N GLU A 91 -11.71 -5.82 -11.39
CA GLU A 91 -11.74 -4.39 -11.72
C GLU A 91 -13.06 -3.76 -11.28
N TYR A 92 -12.97 -2.64 -10.58
CA TYR A 92 -14.12 -1.84 -10.15
C TYR A 92 -13.96 -0.43 -10.72
N LEU A 93 -14.83 -0.04 -11.64
CA LEU A 93 -14.65 1.15 -12.46
C LEU A 93 -15.66 2.26 -12.16
N SER A 94 -16.68 2.01 -11.34
CA SER A 94 -17.76 2.97 -11.05
C SER A 94 -17.38 4.08 -10.07
N GLY A 95 -16.25 3.93 -9.35
CA GLY A 95 -15.79 4.89 -8.35
C GLY A 95 -15.18 6.17 -8.93
N ARG A 96 -14.79 7.11 -8.05
CA ARG A 96 -14.08 8.34 -8.44
C ARG A 96 -12.74 8.10 -9.13
N MET A 97 -12.18 6.92 -8.97
CA MET A 97 -11.03 6.38 -9.69
C MET A 97 -11.16 4.85 -9.74
N PRO A 98 -10.58 4.18 -10.73
CA PRO A 98 -10.58 2.72 -10.79
C PRO A 98 -9.94 2.09 -9.54
N LEU A 99 -10.51 0.96 -9.09
CA LEU A 99 -9.90 0.10 -8.10
C LEU A 99 -9.62 -1.25 -8.74
N PHE A 100 -8.37 -1.67 -8.73
CA PHE A 100 -7.90 -2.96 -9.21
C PHE A 100 -7.52 -3.81 -8.01
N HIS A 101 -8.27 -4.88 -7.76
CA HIS A 101 -8.08 -5.76 -6.62
C HIS A 101 -7.43 -7.05 -7.08
N PHE A 102 -6.20 -7.28 -6.63
CA PHE A 102 -5.36 -8.41 -6.97
C PHE A 102 -5.25 -9.40 -5.81
N ASP A 103 -5.12 -10.69 -6.11
CA ASP A 103 -4.80 -11.76 -5.16
C ASP A 103 -3.63 -12.59 -5.71
N MET A 104 -2.46 -12.42 -5.08
CA MET A 104 -1.21 -13.07 -5.53
C MET A 104 -0.98 -14.44 -4.86
N TYR A 105 -2.00 -15.02 -4.23
CA TYR A 105 -1.87 -16.32 -3.57
C TYR A 105 -1.38 -17.44 -4.50
N ARG A 106 -1.68 -17.34 -5.79
CA ARG A 106 -1.34 -18.34 -6.81
C ARG A 106 -0.12 -17.99 -7.66
N LEU A 107 0.47 -16.83 -7.42
CA LEU A 107 1.67 -16.38 -8.11
C LEU A 107 2.87 -16.60 -7.21
N ASP A 108 3.95 -17.06 -7.81
CA ASP A 108 5.18 -17.41 -7.10
C ASP A 108 6.29 -16.36 -7.26
N SER A 109 6.09 -15.38 -8.16
CA SER A 109 7.12 -14.39 -8.48
C SER A 109 6.56 -13.05 -8.99
N ALA A 110 7.40 -12.03 -8.97
CA ALA A 110 7.08 -10.74 -9.59
C ALA A 110 6.91 -10.87 -11.13
N ASP A 111 7.61 -11.80 -11.79
CA ASP A 111 7.49 -12.03 -13.23
C ASP A 111 6.07 -12.46 -13.59
N ASP A 112 5.45 -13.33 -12.80
CA ASP A 112 4.05 -13.73 -13.01
C ASP A 112 3.10 -12.54 -12.92
N LEU A 113 3.38 -11.57 -12.05
CA LEU A 113 2.59 -10.33 -11.95
C LEU A 113 2.77 -9.46 -13.19
N PHE A 114 3.97 -9.38 -13.77
CA PHE A 114 4.20 -8.65 -15.02
C PHE A 114 3.49 -9.34 -16.20
N ASP A 115 3.46 -10.66 -16.25
CA ASP A 115 2.79 -11.43 -17.31
C ASP A 115 1.28 -11.20 -17.37
N ILE A 116 0.63 -10.85 -16.25
CA ILE A 116 -0.79 -10.47 -16.21
C ILE A 116 -1.06 -8.99 -16.55
N GLY A 117 -0.03 -8.22 -16.95
CA GLY A 117 -0.15 -6.83 -17.40
C GLY A 117 -0.11 -5.80 -16.28
N TRP A 118 0.67 -6.03 -15.23
CA TRP A 118 0.81 -5.13 -14.08
C TRP A 118 1.06 -3.66 -14.46
N GLU A 119 1.96 -3.43 -15.42
CA GLU A 119 2.31 -2.09 -15.89
C GLU A 119 1.13 -1.37 -16.53
N ASP A 120 0.27 -2.10 -17.25
CA ASP A 120 -0.93 -1.55 -17.88
C ASP A 120 -1.94 -1.08 -16.79
N TYR A 121 -2.09 -1.83 -15.71
CA TYR A 121 -2.93 -1.43 -14.58
C TYR A 121 -2.40 -0.16 -13.90
N LEU A 122 -1.10 -0.05 -13.67
CA LEU A 122 -0.47 1.16 -13.13
C LEU A 122 -0.69 2.36 -14.06
N ALA A 123 -0.54 2.18 -15.37
CA ALA A 123 -0.73 3.23 -16.37
C ALA A 123 -2.17 3.77 -16.43
N ARG A 124 -3.17 2.98 -16.03
CA ARG A 124 -4.59 3.37 -16.01
C ARG A 124 -4.92 4.35 -14.86
N GLY A 125 -3.98 4.66 -13.96
CA GLY A 125 -4.14 5.69 -12.93
C GLY A 125 -5.20 5.38 -11.87
N GLY A 126 -5.51 4.11 -11.65
CA GLY A 126 -6.35 3.63 -10.56
C GLY A 126 -5.56 3.40 -9.27
N VAL A 127 -6.22 2.79 -8.30
CA VAL A 127 -5.60 2.24 -7.08
C VAL A 127 -5.46 0.74 -7.27
N CYS A 128 -4.26 0.20 -7.04
CA CYS A 128 -4.01 -1.24 -7.03
C CYS A 128 -3.99 -1.73 -5.57
N ALA A 129 -4.90 -2.63 -5.22
CA ALA A 129 -4.97 -3.27 -3.91
C ALA A 129 -4.56 -4.74 -4.06
N VAL A 130 -3.43 -5.13 -3.47
CA VAL A 130 -2.76 -6.41 -3.73
C VAL A 130 -2.78 -7.25 -2.46
N GLU A 131 -3.49 -8.39 -2.46
CA GLU A 131 -3.43 -9.41 -1.40
C GLU A 131 -2.27 -10.37 -1.66
N TRP A 132 -1.69 -10.94 -0.60
CA TRP A 132 -0.50 -11.82 -0.66
C TRP A 132 0.71 -11.12 -1.29
N SER A 133 0.91 -9.87 -0.89
CA SER A 133 1.96 -8.99 -1.43
C SER A 133 3.38 -9.52 -1.20
N GLU A 134 3.57 -10.39 -0.22
CA GLU A 134 4.85 -11.07 0.05
C GLU A 134 5.36 -11.88 -1.13
N ASN A 135 4.48 -12.40 -1.99
CA ASN A 135 4.87 -13.21 -3.15
C ASN A 135 5.46 -12.35 -4.29
N VAL A 136 5.17 -11.05 -4.30
CA VAL A 136 5.51 -10.12 -5.39
C VAL A 136 6.12 -8.81 -4.88
N GLU A 137 6.71 -8.81 -3.68
CA GLU A 137 7.17 -7.60 -2.96
C GLU A 137 8.11 -6.72 -3.80
N GLU A 138 8.93 -7.33 -4.66
CA GLU A 138 9.87 -6.63 -5.54
C GLU A 138 9.19 -5.69 -6.54
N ALA A 139 7.96 -6.02 -6.97
CA ALA A 139 7.17 -5.21 -7.90
C ALA A 139 6.39 -4.08 -7.20
N LEU A 140 6.30 -4.06 -5.86
CA LEU A 140 5.46 -3.16 -5.09
C LEU A 140 6.23 -2.00 -4.47
N SER A 141 7.25 -1.51 -5.14
CA SER A 141 8.05 -0.38 -4.64
C SER A 141 7.19 0.86 -4.39
N GLY A 142 7.33 1.45 -3.18
CA GLY A 142 6.58 2.65 -2.79
C GLY A 142 5.13 2.39 -2.35
N ALA A 143 4.70 1.14 -2.26
CA ALA A 143 3.36 0.79 -1.82
C ALA A 143 3.07 1.22 -0.37
N ILE A 144 1.81 1.52 -0.11
CA ILE A 144 1.25 1.68 1.22
C ILE A 144 1.09 0.28 1.80
N ARG A 145 1.87 -0.05 2.84
CA ARG A 145 1.83 -1.36 3.47
C ARG A 145 0.72 -1.40 4.51
N ILE A 146 -0.16 -2.39 4.39
CA ILE A 146 -1.23 -2.64 5.36
C ILE A 146 -1.14 -4.08 5.86
N THR A 147 -0.77 -4.22 7.13
CA THR A 147 -0.73 -5.53 7.79
C THR A 147 -1.97 -5.71 8.64
N ILE A 148 -2.71 -6.81 8.43
CA ILE A 148 -3.91 -7.13 9.21
C ILE A 148 -3.66 -8.44 9.95
N SER A 149 -3.69 -8.40 11.28
CA SER A 149 -3.47 -9.55 12.15
C SER A 149 -4.71 -9.86 12.96
N LYS A 150 -5.02 -11.16 13.14
CA LYS A 150 -6.06 -11.63 14.05
C LYS A 150 -5.56 -11.56 15.48
N ASP A 151 -6.45 -11.27 16.41
CA ASP A 151 -6.16 -11.43 17.83
C ASP A 151 -6.23 -12.92 18.20
N PRO A 152 -5.22 -13.48 18.90
CA PRO A 152 -5.24 -14.89 19.27
C PRO A 152 -6.36 -15.27 20.26
N ALA A 153 -6.86 -14.31 21.03
CA ALA A 153 -7.87 -14.51 22.07
C ALA A 153 -9.30 -14.25 21.59
N ASP A 154 -9.47 -13.48 20.51
CA ASP A 154 -10.80 -13.11 19.99
C ASP A 154 -10.77 -13.07 18.46
N GLU A 155 -11.49 -14.02 17.85
CA GLU A 155 -11.54 -14.18 16.39
C GLU A 155 -12.17 -12.99 15.63
N ASN A 156 -12.92 -12.12 16.31
CA ASN A 156 -13.52 -10.93 15.71
C ASN A 156 -12.57 -9.73 15.72
N VAL A 157 -11.57 -9.76 16.58
CA VAL A 157 -10.63 -8.65 16.76
C VAL A 157 -9.53 -8.68 15.72
N ARG A 158 -9.22 -7.51 15.16
CA ARG A 158 -8.10 -7.29 14.24
C ARG A 158 -7.23 -6.15 14.73
N THR A 159 -5.93 -6.29 14.50
CA THR A 159 -4.97 -5.18 14.56
C THR A 159 -4.55 -4.85 13.14
N ILE A 160 -4.84 -3.63 12.72
CA ILE A 160 -4.49 -3.09 11.40
C ILE A 160 -3.31 -2.17 11.59
N THR A 161 -2.20 -2.46 10.92
CA THR A 161 -1.01 -1.62 10.90
C THR A 161 -0.87 -1.00 9.53
N ILE A 162 -0.71 0.33 9.47
CA ILE A 162 -0.60 1.11 8.24
C ILE A 162 0.77 1.78 8.22
N GLU A 163 1.54 1.55 7.16
CA GLU A 163 2.84 2.15 6.90
C GLU A 163 2.78 2.79 5.51
N GLY A 164 2.48 4.10 5.45
CA GLY A 164 2.24 4.81 4.19
C GLY A 164 2.69 6.28 4.23
N GLY A 165 3.53 6.62 5.23
CA GLY A 165 4.06 7.96 5.42
C GLY A 165 3.05 8.95 6.04
N GLU A 166 3.46 10.21 6.11
CA GLU A 166 2.73 11.30 6.80
C GLU A 166 1.27 11.45 6.35
N ARG A 167 0.96 11.09 5.09
CA ARG A 167 -0.40 11.20 4.53
C ARG A 167 -1.43 10.38 5.33
N PHE A 168 -0.98 9.30 5.95
CA PHE A 168 -1.84 8.38 6.72
C PHE A 168 -1.63 8.47 8.24
N ALA A 169 -0.76 9.36 8.71
CA ALA A 169 -0.45 9.51 10.15
C ALA A 169 -1.65 9.95 10.99
N ASN A 170 -2.64 10.61 10.39
CA ASN A 170 -3.86 11.03 11.07
C ASN A 170 -5.09 10.74 10.21
N LEU A 171 -5.85 9.72 10.58
CA LEU A 171 -7.09 9.31 9.90
C LEU A 171 -8.35 9.83 10.58
N GLY A 172 -8.23 10.59 11.68
CA GLY A 172 -9.39 11.06 12.44
C GLY A 172 -10.23 9.90 13.00
N LEU A 173 -9.55 8.89 13.53
CA LEU A 173 -10.14 7.69 14.18
C LEU A 173 -10.32 7.93 15.66
#